data_8acd7b92b33841986b34a19cf9209903
#
_entry.id   8acd7b92b33841986b34a19cf9209903
#
_cell.length_a   1.000
_cell.length_b   1.000
_cell.length_c   1.000
_cell.angle_alpha   90.00
_cell.angle_beta   90.00
_cell.angle_gamma   90.00
#
_symmetry.space_group_name_H-M   'P 1'
#
loop_
_entity.id
_entity.type
_entity.pdbx_description
1 polymer ?
#
loop_
_entity_poly.entity_id
_entity_poly.type
_entity_poly.pdbx_seq_one_letter_code
_entity_poly.pdbx_strand_id
1 'polypeptide(L)'
;MTEKKEFQVNKNTPFWDASLTDQERIDWLLKEMTVEEKLGYLASSSPDLPRLGIPGVSVGGEAAHGVEGRNDQNGLGKPDVTTSFPQPIGMSASWDPELIRQAGEVTGTEARVVWHRHQGHGLSRWAPTVDLERDPRWGRNEEGYGEDPVLTGKMASAYIRGMQGDDPKYLRCAATLKHFYGNNTEVGRGWKNSSIDPRNKYELYLEPFRRCIEDGGAEGIMTAYNKINGTIGILNPEVTDILKKQYGLRHVVSDGGAMGLVVNLHHYFGQHAETIATALKAGVDAMSDDPRMVEQAAREAYELGTLKEEDMDRSIRCMMETKLRLGVYDRENLNPYDRVTEDDIDSPKAREICKELS
;
A
#
# COMPACT_ATOMS: atom_id res chain seq x y z
N MET A 1 -4.64 31.50 -4.87
CA MET A 1 -3.30 31.01 -5.29
C MET A 1 -2.38 31.25 -4.10
N THR A 2 -2.21 30.28 -3.23
CA THR A 2 -1.21 30.32 -2.15
C THR A 2 0.12 29.99 -2.80
N GLU A 3 1.07 30.92 -2.75
CA GLU A 3 2.46 30.66 -3.15
C GLU A 3 2.94 29.40 -2.43
N LYS A 4 3.25 28.34 -3.20
CA LYS A 4 4.03 27.21 -2.68
C LYS A 4 5.37 27.82 -2.27
N LYS A 5 5.64 27.97 -0.96
CA LYS A 5 6.98 28.23 -0.46
C LYS A 5 7.88 27.16 -1.06
N GLU A 6 8.92 27.58 -1.79
CA GLU A 6 9.94 26.66 -2.28
C GLU A 6 10.49 25.86 -1.11
N PHE A 7 10.22 24.57 -1.14
CA PHE A 7 10.73 23.66 -0.13
C PHE A 7 12.22 23.41 -0.41
N GLN A 8 13.07 23.79 0.54
CA GLN A 8 14.52 23.53 0.42
C GLN A 8 14.85 22.16 1.01
N VAL A 9 15.13 21.20 0.13
CA VAL A 9 15.61 19.86 0.54
C VAL A 9 17.02 20.00 1.12
N ASN A 10 17.20 19.59 2.37
CA ASN A 10 18.52 19.57 3.01
C ASN A 10 19.16 18.17 2.89
N LYS A 11 19.87 17.94 1.79
CA LYS A 11 20.55 16.66 1.52
C LYS A 11 21.84 16.43 2.36
N ASN A 12 22.16 17.29 3.32
CA ASN A 12 23.36 17.16 4.17
C ASN A 12 23.10 16.49 5.51
N THR A 13 21.93 15.90 5.72
CA THR A 13 21.60 15.16 6.93
C THR A 13 21.88 13.67 6.76
N PRO A 14 22.07 12.91 7.86
CA PRO A 14 22.24 11.46 7.82
C PRO A 14 21.12 10.73 7.10
N PHE A 15 19.91 11.29 7.11
CA PHE A 15 18.76 10.70 6.37
C PHE A 15 19.01 10.57 4.87
N TRP A 16 19.78 11.48 4.25
CA TRP A 16 20.10 11.49 2.82
C TRP A 16 21.42 10.78 2.47
N ASP A 17 22.11 10.24 3.47
CA ASP A 17 23.39 9.54 3.26
C ASP A 17 23.15 8.08 2.89
N ALA A 18 23.20 7.76 1.60
CA ALA A 18 23.02 6.42 1.08
C ALA A 18 24.16 5.43 1.43
N SER A 19 25.24 5.89 2.09
CA SER A 19 26.28 5.01 2.65
C SER A 19 25.89 4.41 4.01
N LEU A 20 24.91 5.00 4.69
CA LEU A 20 24.30 4.47 5.90
C LEU A 20 23.25 3.40 5.53
N THR A 21 23.02 2.49 6.46
CA THR A 21 21.90 1.55 6.34
C THR A 21 20.56 2.27 6.43
N ASP A 22 19.52 1.71 5.83
CA ASP A 22 18.16 2.26 5.93
C ASP A 22 17.72 2.40 7.39
N GLN A 23 18.14 1.46 8.26
CA GLN A 23 17.87 1.50 9.69
C GLN A 23 18.51 2.72 10.38
N GLU A 24 19.78 3.00 10.10
CA GLU A 24 20.49 4.17 10.67
C GLU A 24 19.86 5.49 10.19
N ARG A 25 19.43 5.54 8.93
CA ARG A 25 18.73 6.70 8.35
C ARG A 25 17.39 6.95 9.03
N ILE A 26 16.61 5.89 9.26
CA ILE A 26 15.30 5.96 9.93
C ILE A 26 15.47 6.27 11.42
N ASP A 27 16.46 5.69 12.10
CA ASP A 27 16.75 5.97 13.51
C ASP A 27 17.09 7.44 13.71
N TRP A 28 17.89 8.02 12.82
CA TRP A 28 18.16 9.46 12.85
C TRP A 28 16.87 10.27 12.66
N LEU A 29 16.06 9.93 11.66
CA LEU A 29 14.80 10.62 11.37
C LEU A 29 13.87 10.62 12.59
N LEU A 30 13.60 9.45 13.16
CA LEU A 30 12.69 9.29 14.30
C LEU A 30 13.17 10.04 15.54
N LYS A 31 14.49 10.11 15.75
CA LYS A 31 15.09 10.88 16.82
C LYS A 31 14.92 12.39 16.65
N GLU A 32 15.01 12.87 15.41
CA GLU A 32 14.91 14.30 15.11
C GLU A 32 13.45 14.78 14.97
N MET A 33 12.50 13.91 14.67
CA MET A 33 11.09 14.28 14.58
C MET A 33 10.53 14.66 15.94
N THR A 34 9.78 15.76 15.95
CA THR A 34 8.95 16.12 17.10
C THR A 34 7.69 15.25 17.17
N VAL A 35 7.05 15.14 18.32
CA VAL A 35 5.76 14.45 18.47
C VAL A 35 4.72 14.98 17.47
N GLU A 36 4.66 16.31 17.27
CA GLU A 36 3.76 16.94 16.31
C GLU A 36 3.99 16.46 14.87
N GLU A 37 5.24 16.35 14.46
CA GLU A 37 5.61 15.83 13.14
C GLU A 37 5.25 14.34 13.00
N LYS A 38 5.43 13.55 14.08
CA LYS A 38 5.06 12.12 14.09
C LYS A 38 3.55 11.92 13.97
N LEU A 39 2.74 12.74 14.63
CA LEU A 39 1.28 12.70 14.54
C LEU A 39 0.79 12.85 13.07
N GLY A 40 1.39 13.79 12.33
CA GLY A 40 1.07 14.02 10.91
C GLY A 40 1.52 12.89 9.97
N TYR A 41 2.43 12.01 10.42
CA TYR A 41 2.98 10.91 9.61
C TYR A 41 2.19 9.60 9.69
N LEU A 42 1.08 9.55 10.42
CA LEU A 42 0.25 8.35 10.59
C LEU A 42 -0.79 8.17 9.49
N ALA A 43 -0.96 9.14 8.61
CA ALA A 43 -1.72 8.99 7.39
C ALA A 43 -0.89 8.30 6.29
N SER A 44 -1.56 7.65 5.34
CA SER A 44 -0.91 6.97 4.21
C SER A 44 -0.11 7.93 3.31
N SER A 45 -0.52 9.20 3.24
CA SER A 45 0.27 10.28 2.63
C SER A 45 0.98 11.07 3.73
N SER A 46 2.30 11.17 3.66
CA SER A 46 3.09 11.92 4.62
C SER A 46 3.27 13.38 4.19
N PRO A 47 3.18 14.35 5.13
CA PRO A 47 3.45 15.76 4.86
C PRO A 47 4.95 16.02 4.65
N ASP A 48 5.27 17.21 4.12
CA ASP A 48 6.64 17.72 4.16
C ASP A 48 7.13 17.89 5.60
N LEU A 49 8.43 17.69 5.83
CA LEU A 49 9.14 18.06 7.05
C LEU A 49 10.15 19.18 6.75
N PRO A 50 9.71 20.44 6.64
CA PRO A 50 10.57 21.55 6.21
C PRO A 50 11.78 21.75 7.12
N ARG A 51 11.61 21.53 8.42
CA ARG A 51 12.68 21.66 9.42
C ARG A 51 13.82 20.67 9.19
N LEU A 52 13.50 19.48 8.70
CA LEU A 52 14.47 18.41 8.41
C LEU A 52 14.86 18.36 6.92
N GLY A 53 14.24 19.17 6.08
CA GLY A 53 14.50 19.19 4.65
C GLY A 53 14.04 17.92 3.93
N ILE A 54 12.98 17.26 4.42
CA ILE A 54 12.45 16.01 3.87
C ILE A 54 11.09 16.25 3.22
N PRO A 55 10.94 15.99 1.92
CA PRO A 55 9.65 16.14 1.23
C PRO A 55 8.67 15.04 1.63
N GLY A 56 7.39 15.39 1.65
CA GLY A 56 6.31 14.46 1.81
C GLY A 56 6.15 13.56 0.59
N VAL A 57 5.56 12.39 0.80
CA VAL A 57 5.28 11.42 -0.26
C VAL A 57 3.87 10.89 -0.09
N SER A 58 3.05 11.00 -1.14
CA SER A 58 1.73 10.38 -1.18
C SER A 58 1.83 8.89 -1.51
N VAL A 59 0.79 8.14 -1.17
CA VAL A 59 0.60 6.80 -1.75
C VAL A 59 0.18 6.93 -3.21
N GLY A 60 0.44 5.88 -3.99
CA GLY A 60 0.20 5.87 -5.42
C GLY A 60 -1.29 5.90 -5.78
N GLY A 61 -1.93 4.80 -5.77
CA GLY A 61 -3.29 4.59 -6.25
C GLY A 61 -3.44 3.16 -6.73
N GLU A 62 -4.44 2.92 -7.55
CA GLU A 62 -4.72 1.58 -8.06
C GLU A 62 -3.74 1.14 -9.16
N ALA A 63 -3.56 -0.17 -9.25
CA ALA A 63 -2.75 -0.81 -10.30
C ALA A 63 -3.17 -2.26 -10.56
N ALA A 64 -4.46 -2.57 -10.49
CA ALA A 64 -4.95 -3.93 -10.65
C ALA A 64 -4.64 -4.53 -12.02
N HIS A 65 -4.70 -3.73 -13.08
CA HIS A 65 -4.46 -4.14 -14.47
C HIS A 65 -3.78 -3.04 -15.30
N GLY A 66 -2.80 -2.38 -14.74
CA GLY A 66 -2.13 -1.19 -15.24
C GLY A 66 -2.24 -0.06 -14.23
N VAL A 67 -1.50 1.02 -14.45
CA VAL A 67 -1.50 2.18 -13.54
C VAL A 67 -2.80 2.97 -13.70
N GLU A 68 -3.59 3.10 -12.66
CA GLU A 68 -4.71 4.04 -12.62
C GLU A 68 -4.26 5.36 -12.01
N GLY A 69 -4.28 6.41 -12.83
CA GLY A 69 -3.97 7.76 -12.39
C GLY A 69 -5.21 8.46 -11.87
N ARG A 70 -5.31 8.65 -10.55
CA ARG A 70 -6.39 9.44 -9.92
C ARG A 70 -6.02 10.91 -9.81
N ASN A 71 -5.48 11.47 -10.88
CA ASN A 71 -4.97 12.85 -10.89
C ASN A 71 -6.06 13.88 -10.65
N ASP A 72 -7.25 13.65 -11.17
CA ASP A 72 -8.44 14.48 -10.96
C ASP A 72 -8.84 14.56 -9.47
N GLN A 73 -8.77 13.43 -8.77
CA GLN A 73 -9.06 13.35 -7.32
C GLN A 73 -7.95 13.99 -6.47
N ASN A 74 -6.71 13.95 -6.95
CA ASN A 74 -5.54 14.50 -6.27
C ASN A 74 -5.23 15.96 -6.68
N GLY A 75 -6.07 16.58 -7.51
CA GLY A 75 -5.85 17.94 -7.99
C GLY A 75 -4.70 18.11 -8.98
N LEU A 76 -4.22 17.01 -9.59
CA LEU A 76 -3.13 16.98 -10.57
C LEU A 76 -3.61 17.12 -12.02
N GLY A 77 -4.91 17.33 -12.25
CA GLY A 77 -5.48 17.50 -13.58
C GLY A 77 -6.16 16.24 -14.11
N LYS A 78 -6.02 15.98 -15.41
CA LYS A 78 -6.62 14.78 -16.04
C LYS A 78 -5.85 13.52 -15.65
N PRO A 79 -6.51 12.35 -15.63
CA PRO A 79 -5.82 11.07 -15.46
C PRO A 79 -4.70 10.88 -16.47
N ASP A 80 -3.60 10.24 -16.03
CA ASP A 80 -2.55 9.82 -16.94
C ASP A 80 -3.07 8.74 -17.89
N VAL A 81 -2.62 8.79 -19.14
CA VAL A 81 -2.83 7.69 -20.09
C VAL A 81 -1.69 6.70 -19.88
N THR A 82 -2.04 5.47 -19.58
CA THR A 82 -1.13 4.34 -19.32
C THR A 82 -1.66 3.09 -20.00
N THR A 83 -0.87 2.01 -20.04
CA THR A 83 -1.32 0.73 -20.57
C THR A 83 -2.41 0.15 -19.67
N SER A 84 -3.53 -0.27 -20.26
CA SER A 84 -4.63 -0.98 -19.59
C SER A 84 -4.66 -2.41 -20.08
N PHE A 85 -4.31 -3.34 -19.20
CA PHE A 85 -4.41 -4.77 -19.43
C PHE A 85 -5.85 -5.27 -19.22
N PRO A 86 -6.19 -6.52 -19.65
CA PRO A 86 -7.43 -7.14 -19.20
C PRO A 86 -7.54 -7.15 -17.67
N GLN A 87 -8.76 -7.17 -17.16
CA GLN A 87 -8.98 -7.31 -15.71
C GLN A 87 -8.29 -8.58 -15.18
N PRO A 88 -7.89 -8.62 -13.89
CA PRO A 88 -7.13 -9.73 -13.30
C PRO A 88 -7.77 -11.11 -13.54
N ILE A 89 -9.09 -11.24 -13.46
CA ILE A 89 -9.79 -12.49 -13.80
C ILE A 89 -9.51 -12.96 -15.24
N GLY A 90 -9.46 -12.02 -16.20
CA GLY A 90 -9.10 -12.29 -17.59
C GLY A 90 -7.62 -12.66 -17.73
N MET A 91 -6.72 -11.90 -17.12
CA MET A 91 -5.29 -12.20 -17.12
C MET A 91 -5.01 -13.59 -16.53
N SER A 92 -5.66 -13.93 -15.41
CA SER A 92 -5.48 -15.23 -14.73
C SER A 92 -5.95 -16.41 -15.59
N ALA A 93 -6.94 -16.19 -16.46
CA ALA A 93 -7.43 -17.21 -17.40
C ALA A 93 -6.38 -17.64 -18.44
N SER A 94 -5.31 -16.87 -18.63
CA SER A 94 -4.17 -17.28 -19.47
C SER A 94 -3.40 -18.49 -18.92
N TRP A 95 -3.43 -18.70 -17.61
CA TRP A 95 -2.60 -19.70 -16.89
C TRP A 95 -1.10 -19.54 -17.13
N ASP A 96 -0.67 -18.36 -17.57
CA ASP A 96 0.72 -18.03 -17.87
C ASP A 96 1.29 -17.03 -16.85
N PRO A 97 1.98 -17.50 -15.79
CA PRO A 97 2.56 -16.61 -14.79
C PRO A 97 3.65 -15.68 -15.35
N GLU A 98 4.35 -16.12 -16.42
CA GLU A 98 5.40 -15.29 -17.00
C GLU A 98 4.81 -14.11 -17.77
N LEU A 99 3.75 -14.30 -18.49
CA LEU A 99 3.05 -13.24 -19.19
C LEU A 99 2.45 -12.22 -18.20
N ILE A 100 1.88 -12.71 -17.08
CA ILE A 100 1.39 -11.85 -15.99
C ILE A 100 2.55 -11.08 -15.33
N ARG A 101 3.72 -11.71 -15.14
CA ARG A 101 4.91 -11.02 -14.62
C ARG A 101 5.32 -9.86 -15.53
N GLN A 102 5.27 -10.05 -16.85
CA GLN A 102 5.59 -9.01 -17.82
C GLN A 102 4.57 -7.86 -17.77
N ALA A 103 3.28 -8.13 -17.58
CA ALA A 103 2.27 -7.10 -17.36
C ALA A 103 2.56 -6.30 -16.07
N GLY A 104 2.97 -6.98 -15.00
CA GLY A 104 3.45 -6.33 -13.78
C GLY A 104 4.68 -5.46 -14.00
N GLU A 105 5.63 -5.90 -14.82
CA GLU A 105 6.83 -5.14 -15.19
C GLU A 105 6.48 -3.83 -15.91
N VAL A 106 5.59 -3.88 -16.87
CA VAL A 106 5.08 -2.68 -17.56
C VAL A 106 4.39 -1.76 -16.55
N THR A 107 3.50 -2.29 -15.72
CA THR A 107 2.79 -1.50 -14.70
C THR A 107 3.76 -0.78 -13.75
N GLY A 108 4.77 -1.48 -13.24
CA GLY A 108 5.77 -0.86 -12.37
C GLY A 108 6.63 0.19 -13.07
N THR A 109 6.97 -0.04 -14.35
CA THR A 109 7.72 0.91 -15.19
C THR A 109 6.91 2.18 -15.45
N GLU A 110 5.66 2.04 -15.86
CA GLU A 110 4.77 3.18 -16.07
C GLU A 110 4.46 3.94 -14.77
N ALA A 111 4.38 3.24 -13.62
CA ALA A 111 4.27 3.90 -12.32
C ALA A 111 5.48 4.83 -12.03
N ARG A 112 6.70 4.43 -12.45
CA ARG A 112 7.90 5.27 -12.35
C ARG A 112 7.84 6.49 -13.28
N VAL A 113 7.36 6.35 -14.50
CA VAL A 113 7.16 7.49 -15.40
C VAL A 113 6.18 8.48 -14.81
N VAL A 114 5.05 7.99 -14.29
CA VAL A 114 4.04 8.83 -13.60
C VAL A 114 4.65 9.53 -12.37
N TRP A 115 5.50 8.83 -11.60
CA TRP A 115 6.24 9.44 -10.49
C TRP A 115 7.14 10.59 -10.95
N HIS A 116 7.90 10.42 -12.04
CA HIS A 116 8.76 11.48 -12.58
C HIS A 116 7.94 12.68 -13.09
N ARG A 117 6.79 12.42 -13.68
CA ARG A 117 5.87 13.45 -14.19
C ARG A 117 5.23 14.26 -13.06
N HIS A 118 4.85 13.61 -11.99
CA HIS A 118 4.11 14.17 -10.85
C HIS A 118 4.89 13.96 -9.55
N GLN A 119 6.02 14.60 -9.38
CA GLN A 119 6.89 14.42 -8.22
C GLN A 119 6.14 14.40 -6.88
N GLY A 120 6.37 13.35 -6.07
CA GLY A 120 5.67 13.13 -4.81
C GLY A 120 4.38 12.29 -4.93
N HIS A 121 3.93 11.95 -6.15
CA HIS A 121 2.84 11.00 -6.35
C HIS A 121 3.36 9.57 -6.15
N GLY A 122 2.82 8.84 -5.18
CA GLY A 122 3.48 7.66 -4.63
C GLY A 122 3.69 6.48 -5.56
N LEU A 123 4.71 5.71 -5.27
CA LEU A 123 5.08 4.47 -5.93
C LEU A 123 4.58 3.22 -5.19
N SER A 124 3.89 3.38 -4.06
CA SER A 124 3.17 2.29 -3.41
C SER A 124 1.77 2.19 -4.02
N ARG A 125 1.48 1.07 -4.68
CA ARG A 125 0.24 0.86 -5.44
C ARG A 125 -0.64 -0.20 -4.78
N TRP A 126 -1.94 0.04 -4.78
CA TRP A 126 -2.95 -0.82 -4.16
C TRP A 126 -3.36 -1.96 -5.11
N ALA A 127 -2.43 -2.87 -5.28
CA ALA A 127 -2.55 -4.06 -6.12
C ALA A 127 -1.52 -5.12 -5.69
N PRO A 128 -1.78 -6.39 -6.02
CA PRO A 128 -3.00 -6.97 -6.59
C PRO A 128 -4.13 -7.18 -5.57
N THR A 129 -5.37 -7.34 -6.07
CA THR A 129 -6.49 -7.84 -5.28
C THR A 129 -6.42 -9.37 -5.26
N VAL A 130 -6.30 -9.95 -4.07
CA VAL A 130 -6.18 -11.41 -3.89
C VAL A 130 -7.33 -12.00 -3.06
N ASP A 131 -8.40 -11.25 -2.92
CA ASP A 131 -9.69 -11.76 -2.46
C ASP A 131 -10.16 -12.85 -3.44
N LEU A 132 -10.51 -14.04 -2.92
CA LEU A 132 -10.96 -15.15 -3.75
C LEU A 132 -12.36 -14.90 -4.33
N GLU A 133 -12.58 -15.26 -5.59
CA GLU A 133 -13.85 -15.12 -6.29
C GLU A 133 -14.82 -16.25 -5.91
N ARG A 134 -15.20 -16.31 -4.63
CA ARG A 134 -15.95 -17.42 -4.04
C ARG A 134 -17.42 -17.46 -4.39
N ASP A 135 -17.99 -16.34 -4.76
CA ASP A 135 -19.39 -16.19 -5.10
C ASP A 135 -19.54 -15.30 -6.33
N PRO A 136 -20.18 -15.76 -7.41
CA PRO A 136 -20.35 -14.97 -8.64
C PRO A 136 -21.18 -13.70 -8.44
N ARG A 137 -21.88 -13.55 -7.30
CA ARG A 137 -22.63 -12.35 -6.95
C ARG A 137 -21.79 -11.27 -6.32
N TRP A 138 -20.53 -11.54 -5.97
CA TRP A 138 -19.64 -10.52 -5.45
C TRP A 138 -19.34 -9.47 -6.53
N GLY A 139 -19.58 -8.20 -6.23
CA GLY A 139 -19.52 -7.10 -7.21
C GLY A 139 -18.10 -6.69 -7.64
N ARG A 140 -17.04 -7.39 -7.18
CA ARG A 140 -15.64 -7.11 -7.50
C ARG A 140 -14.87 -8.34 -8.01
N ASN A 141 -15.58 -9.34 -8.53
CA ASN A 141 -14.94 -10.56 -9.05
C ASN A 141 -13.93 -10.24 -10.18
N GLU A 142 -14.15 -9.19 -10.96
CA GLU A 142 -13.23 -8.81 -12.04
C GLU A 142 -11.83 -8.40 -11.54
N GLU A 143 -11.71 -7.97 -10.29
CA GLU A 143 -10.44 -7.53 -9.71
C GLU A 143 -9.57 -8.70 -9.20
N GLY A 144 -10.14 -9.89 -9.05
CA GLY A 144 -9.45 -11.06 -8.49
C GLY A 144 -8.84 -11.97 -9.56
N TYR A 145 -8.13 -13.01 -9.11
CA TYR A 145 -7.42 -13.95 -9.99
C TYR A 145 -8.08 -15.34 -10.02
N GLY A 146 -9.26 -15.51 -9.42
CA GLY A 146 -10.02 -16.74 -9.42
C GLY A 146 -10.46 -17.21 -8.03
N GLU A 147 -11.12 -18.36 -8.01
CA GLU A 147 -11.65 -18.97 -6.78
C GLU A 147 -10.63 -19.89 -6.06
N ASP A 148 -9.63 -20.39 -6.79
CA ASP A 148 -8.60 -21.27 -6.26
C ASP A 148 -7.47 -20.49 -5.58
N PRO A 149 -7.14 -20.77 -4.31
CA PRO A 149 -6.13 -20.01 -3.56
C PRO A 149 -4.71 -20.20 -4.08
N VAL A 150 -4.41 -21.36 -4.71
CA VAL A 150 -3.09 -21.65 -5.27
C VAL A 150 -2.90 -20.92 -6.60
N LEU A 151 -3.91 -20.96 -7.47
CA LEU A 151 -3.90 -20.22 -8.74
C LEU A 151 -3.77 -18.72 -8.46
N THR A 152 -4.66 -18.17 -7.63
CA THR A 152 -4.64 -16.75 -7.23
C THR A 152 -3.27 -16.37 -6.68
N GLY A 153 -2.73 -17.16 -5.74
CA GLY A 153 -1.42 -16.88 -5.16
C GLY A 153 -0.29 -16.90 -6.16
N LYS A 154 -0.27 -17.86 -7.11
CA LYS A 154 0.77 -17.95 -8.15
C LYS A 154 0.72 -16.79 -9.14
N MET A 155 -0.48 -16.49 -9.67
CA MET A 155 -0.66 -15.43 -10.65
C MET A 155 -0.39 -14.05 -10.04
N ALA A 156 -0.94 -13.77 -8.88
CA ALA A 156 -0.68 -12.52 -8.16
C ALA A 156 0.80 -12.37 -7.76
N SER A 157 1.47 -13.44 -7.31
CA SER A 157 2.91 -13.40 -7.02
C SER A 157 3.75 -13.07 -8.26
N ALA A 158 3.37 -13.57 -9.42
CA ALA A 158 4.03 -13.23 -10.68
C ALA A 158 3.87 -11.73 -11.01
N TYR A 159 2.66 -11.20 -10.89
CA TYR A 159 2.39 -9.77 -11.08
C TYR A 159 3.20 -8.90 -10.11
N ILE A 160 3.25 -9.27 -8.83
CA ILE A 160 4.03 -8.57 -7.79
C ILE A 160 5.52 -8.52 -8.15
N ARG A 161 6.12 -9.66 -8.52
CA ARG A 161 7.53 -9.69 -8.93
C ARG A 161 7.79 -8.77 -10.13
N GLY A 162 6.89 -8.76 -11.09
CA GLY A 162 6.95 -7.83 -12.21
C GLY A 162 6.91 -6.37 -11.75
N MET A 163 5.92 -6.00 -10.94
CA MET A 163 5.79 -4.64 -10.42
C MET A 163 7.02 -4.19 -9.61
N GLN A 164 7.52 -5.04 -8.74
CA GLN A 164 8.58 -4.69 -7.79
C GLN A 164 9.98 -4.78 -8.39
N GLY A 165 10.19 -5.65 -9.39
CA GLY A 165 11.49 -5.91 -10.00
C GLY A 165 12.39 -6.78 -9.14
N ASP A 166 13.61 -7.03 -9.64
CA ASP A 166 14.55 -8.03 -9.09
C ASP A 166 15.79 -7.39 -8.43
N ASP A 167 15.86 -6.06 -8.29
CA ASP A 167 16.98 -5.39 -7.64
C ASP A 167 16.99 -5.72 -6.13
N PRO A 168 18.14 -6.13 -5.55
CA PRO A 168 18.19 -6.54 -4.15
C PRO A 168 17.93 -5.42 -3.15
N LYS A 169 18.13 -4.15 -3.52
CA LYS A 169 17.94 -2.97 -2.67
C LYS A 169 16.68 -2.21 -3.03
N TYR A 170 16.49 -1.95 -4.31
CA TYR A 170 15.46 -1.03 -4.79
C TYR A 170 14.25 -1.75 -5.37
N LEU A 171 13.09 -1.15 -5.13
CA LEU A 171 11.83 -1.55 -5.77
C LEU A 171 11.55 -0.63 -6.96
N ARG A 172 11.04 -1.21 -8.06
CA ARG A 172 10.49 -0.43 -9.18
C ARG A 172 9.22 0.30 -8.74
N CYS A 173 8.32 -0.41 -8.05
CA CYS A 173 7.07 0.04 -7.49
C CYS A 173 6.74 -0.89 -6.32
N ALA A 174 6.12 -0.44 -5.26
CA ALA A 174 5.72 -1.32 -4.15
C ALA A 174 4.30 -1.85 -4.38
N ALA A 175 4.14 -3.17 -4.33
CA ALA A 175 2.83 -3.82 -4.34
C ALA A 175 2.23 -3.83 -2.94
N THR A 176 0.98 -3.39 -2.83
CA THR A 176 0.19 -3.42 -1.60
C THR A 176 -1.04 -4.28 -1.82
N LEU A 177 -1.00 -5.52 -1.34
CA LEU A 177 -2.07 -6.50 -1.47
C LEU A 177 -3.38 -6.02 -0.86
N LYS A 178 -4.50 -6.51 -1.37
CA LYS A 178 -5.81 -6.22 -0.77
C LYS A 178 -6.83 -7.33 -0.98
N HIS A 179 -7.82 -7.42 -0.11
CA HIS A 179 -8.03 -6.75 1.20
C HIS A 179 -7.92 -7.81 2.29
N PHE A 180 -7.13 -7.62 3.29
CA PHE A 180 -6.86 -8.62 4.33
C PHE A 180 -7.99 -8.69 5.36
N TYR A 181 -8.72 -9.76 5.43
CA TYR A 181 -9.12 -10.86 4.55
C TYR A 181 -10.63 -11.11 4.67
N GLY A 182 -11.20 -11.98 3.82
CA GLY A 182 -12.63 -12.33 3.88
C GLY A 182 -13.56 -11.21 3.41
N ASN A 183 -13.09 -10.31 2.54
CA ASN A 183 -13.80 -9.16 1.99
C ASN A 183 -14.52 -9.53 0.68
N ASN A 184 -15.52 -10.45 0.77
CA ASN A 184 -16.25 -10.94 -0.40
C ASN A 184 -17.74 -10.56 -0.39
N THR A 185 -18.09 -9.44 0.22
CA THR A 185 -19.48 -8.97 0.30
C THR A 185 -19.52 -7.45 0.24
N GLU A 186 -19.79 -6.87 -0.94
CA GLU A 186 -19.82 -5.42 -1.12
C GLU A 186 -20.97 -4.77 -0.35
N VAL A 187 -22.19 -5.32 -0.46
CA VAL A 187 -23.34 -4.77 0.25
C VAL A 187 -23.19 -5.01 1.75
N GLY A 188 -22.95 -3.96 2.50
CA GLY A 188 -22.78 -4.01 3.95
C GLY A 188 -21.38 -4.36 4.43
N ARG A 189 -20.34 -4.27 3.58
CA ARG A 189 -18.95 -4.52 3.97
C ARG A 189 -18.48 -3.69 5.18
N GLY A 190 -19.04 -2.49 5.38
CA GLY A 190 -18.73 -1.61 6.52
C GLY A 190 -19.35 -2.04 7.86
N TRP A 191 -20.17 -3.11 7.93
CA TRP A 191 -20.77 -3.61 9.19
C TRP A 191 -20.93 -5.13 9.27
N LYS A 192 -20.87 -5.85 8.14
CA LYS A 192 -21.04 -7.31 8.11
C LYS A 192 -19.86 -8.04 8.74
N ASN A 193 -20.12 -9.26 9.16
CA ASN A 193 -19.14 -10.16 9.73
C ASN A 193 -18.92 -11.36 8.81
N SER A 194 -17.68 -11.65 8.49
CA SER A 194 -17.26 -12.88 7.82
C SER A 194 -16.91 -13.92 8.88
N SER A 195 -17.77 -14.93 9.01
CA SER A 195 -17.54 -16.04 9.93
C SER A 195 -16.73 -17.13 9.25
N ILE A 196 -15.51 -17.33 9.69
CA ILE A 196 -14.51 -18.18 9.06
C ILE A 196 -13.97 -19.15 10.10
N ASP A 197 -14.11 -20.45 9.86
CA ASP A 197 -13.55 -21.46 10.72
C ASP A 197 -12.02 -21.56 10.58
N PRO A 198 -11.31 -22.13 11.58
CA PRO A 198 -9.84 -22.15 11.58
C PRO A 198 -9.20 -22.87 10.38
N ARG A 199 -9.82 -23.91 9.84
CA ARG A 199 -9.29 -24.64 8.70
C ARG A 199 -9.39 -23.81 7.43
N ASN A 200 -10.58 -23.31 7.10
CA ASN A 200 -10.78 -22.45 5.93
C ASN A 200 -9.96 -21.16 6.02
N LYS A 201 -9.73 -20.62 7.22
CA LYS A 201 -8.86 -19.47 7.42
C LYS A 201 -7.48 -19.70 6.82
N TYR A 202 -6.82 -20.79 7.13
CA TYR A 202 -5.45 -21.07 6.67
C TYR A 202 -5.38 -21.71 5.28
N GLU A 203 -6.28 -22.65 4.97
CA GLU A 203 -6.24 -23.38 3.71
C GLU A 203 -6.82 -22.57 2.53
N LEU A 204 -7.67 -21.59 2.80
CA LEU A 204 -8.40 -20.86 1.78
C LEU A 204 -8.11 -19.36 1.83
N TYR A 205 -8.49 -18.67 2.93
CA TYR A 205 -8.48 -17.21 2.97
C TYR A 205 -7.10 -16.60 3.10
N LEU A 206 -6.19 -17.20 3.87
CA LEU A 206 -4.84 -16.69 4.09
C LEU A 206 -3.83 -17.17 3.05
N GLU A 207 -4.10 -18.28 2.36
CA GLU A 207 -3.16 -18.90 1.44
C GLU A 207 -2.75 -17.98 0.27
N PRO A 208 -3.63 -17.23 -0.40
CA PRO A 208 -3.21 -16.27 -1.43
C PRO A 208 -2.28 -15.18 -0.87
N PHE A 209 -2.61 -14.65 0.30
CA PHE A 209 -1.78 -13.62 0.96
C PHE A 209 -0.41 -14.16 1.32
N ARG A 210 -0.34 -15.35 1.93
CA ARG A 210 0.92 -16.01 2.27
C ARG A 210 1.80 -16.17 1.05
N ARG A 211 1.27 -16.71 -0.05
CA ARG A 211 2.02 -16.86 -1.31
C ARG A 211 2.51 -15.55 -1.86
N CYS A 212 1.65 -14.54 -1.89
CA CYS A 212 2.03 -13.23 -2.40
C CYS A 212 3.14 -12.58 -1.57
N ILE A 213 3.18 -12.82 -0.26
CA ILE A 213 4.24 -12.31 0.62
C ILE A 213 5.50 -13.17 0.50
N GLU A 214 5.40 -14.49 0.68
CA GLU A 214 6.57 -15.39 0.73
C GLU A 214 7.16 -15.66 -0.66
N ASP A 215 6.32 -15.95 -1.68
CA ASP A 215 6.76 -16.28 -3.03
C ASP A 215 6.85 -15.04 -3.94
N GLY A 216 5.95 -14.05 -3.74
CA GLY A 216 5.87 -12.82 -4.53
C GLY A 216 6.72 -11.68 -3.98
N GLY A 217 7.07 -11.71 -2.71
CA GLY A 217 7.83 -10.64 -2.03
C GLY A 217 7.04 -9.34 -1.85
N ALA A 218 5.71 -9.41 -1.73
CA ALA A 218 4.87 -8.22 -1.58
C ALA A 218 5.34 -7.32 -0.44
N GLU A 219 5.41 -6.02 -0.70
CA GLU A 219 5.93 -5.03 0.24
C GLU A 219 4.92 -4.63 1.30
N GLY A 220 3.65 -4.52 0.93
CA GLY A 220 2.60 -4.07 1.82
C GLY A 220 1.27 -4.80 1.66
N ILE A 221 0.34 -4.50 2.55
CA ILE A 221 -1.03 -5.00 2.52
C ILE A 221 -2.02 -3.94 2.99
N MET A 222 -3.24 -4.00 2.49
CA MET A 222 -4.36 -3.19 2.90
C MET A 222 -5.36 -4.03 3.69
N THR A 223 -5.82 -3.53 4.84
CA THR A 223 -6.86 -4.19 5.64
C THR A 223 -8.22 -4.09 4.98
N ALA A 224 -9.12 -5.02 5.32
CA ALA A 224 -10.51 -5.00 4.85
C ALA A 224 -11.41 -4.17 5.78
N TYR A 225 -12.61 -3.78 5.28
CA TYR A 225 -13.61 -3.07 6.08
C TYR A 225 -14.41 -3.97 7.01
N ASN A 226 -14.65 -5.23 6.60
CA ASN A 226 -15.56 -6.15 7.30
C ASN A 226 -15.02 -6.59 8.66
N LYS A 227 -15.93 -7.12 9.48
CA LYS A 227 -15.53 -7.93 10.64
C LYS A 227 -15.13 -9.32 10.20
N ILE A 228 -14.15 -9.89 10.88
CA ILE A 228 -13.69 -11.26 10.74
C ILE A 228 -13.86 -11.91 12.11
N ASN A 229 -14.75 -12.86 12.20
CA ASN A 229 -15.08 -13.52 13.47
C ASN A 229 -15.37 -12.55 14.63
N GLY A 230 -16.06 -11.44 14.31
CA GLY A 230 -16.43 -10.38 15.25
C GLY A 230 -15.43 -9.24 15.39
N THR A 231 -14.19 -9.38 14.90
CA THR A 231 -13.16 -8.33 14.98
C THR A 231 -13.12 -7.51 13.68
N ILE A 232 -13.17 -6.20 13.77
CA ILE A 232 -13.09 -5.30 12.61
C ILE A 232 -11.70 -5.40 11.99
N GLY A 233 -11.60 -5.49 10.65
CA GLY A 233 -10.35 -5.73 9.93
C GLY A 233 -9.20 -4.81 10.32
N ILE A 234 -9.44 -3.50 10.44
CA ILE A 234 -8.43 -2.51 10.85
C ILE A 234 -7.98 -2.66 12.33
N LEU A 235 -8.79 -3.33 13.17
CA LEU A 235 -8.50 -3.55 14.59
C LEU A 235 -8.01 -4.98 14.86
N ASN A 236 -7.80 -5.78 13.82
CA ASN A 236 -7.51 -7.20 13.95
C ASN A 236 -6.05 -7.46 14.36
N PRO A 237 -5.76 -8.06 15.54
CA PRO A 237 -4.40 -8.36 15.98
C PRO A 237 -3.66 -9.35 15.06
N GLU A 238 -4.37 -10.08 14.22
CA GLU A 238 -3.78 -10.97 13.21
C GLU A 238 -2.91 -10.21 12.18
N VAL A 239 -3.10 -8.91 12.04
CA VAL A 239 -2.19 -8.03 11.29
C VAL A 239 -0.76 -8.13 11.82
N THR A 240 -0.58 -8.06 13.14
CA THR A 240 0.74 -8.27 13.75
C THR A 240 1.13 -9.74 13.78
N ASP A 241 0.23 -10.61 14.24
CA ASP A 241 0.61 -12.00 14.56
C ASP A 241 0.83 -12.86 13.31
N ILE A 242 0.02 -12.65 12.27
CA ILE A 242 0.13 -13.42 11.02
C ILE A 242 0.97 -12.66 10.00
N LEU A 243 0.59 -11.43 9.64
CA LEU A 243 1.26 -10.75 8.52
C LEU A 243 2.69 -10.36 8.86
N LYS A 244 2.92 -9.70 10.00
CA LYS A 244 4.25 -9.20 10.35
C LYS A 244 5.15 -10.27 10.95
N LYS A 245 4.67 -11.01 11.97
CA LYS A 245 5.50 -11.98 12.69
C LYS A 245 5.67 -13.30 11.94
N GLN A 246 4.60 -13.82 11.35
CA GLN A 246 4.64 -15.12 10.69
C GLN A 246 5.10 -15.02 9.23
N TYR A 247 4.57 -14.05 8.46
CA TYR A 247 4.88 -13.92 7.02
C TYR A 247 5.96 -12.87 6.73
N GLY A 248 6.37 -12.04 7.69
CA GLY A 248 7.45 -11.08 7.53
C GLY A 248 7.09 -9.85 6.69
N LEU A 249 5.80 -9.49 6.60
CA LEU A 249 5.34 -8.32 5.85
C LEU A 249 5.87 -7.02 6.46
N ARG A 250 6.27 -6.05 5.61
CA ARG A 250 6.88 -4.79 6.07
C ARG A 250 5.86 -3.80 6.59
N HIS A 251 4.84 -3.44 5.79
CA HIS A 251 3.88 -2.43 6.19
C HIS A 251 2.44 -2.82 5.92
N VAL A 252 1.53 -2.22 6.69
CA VAL A 252 0.09 -2.40 6.56
C VAL A 252 -0.60 -1.05 6.54
N VAL A 253 -1.45 -0.82 5.55
CA VAL A 253 -2.30 0.38 5.46
C VAL A 253 -3.76 0.00 5.66
N SER A 254 -4.58 0.96 6.12
CA SER A 254 -6.02 0.76 6.13
C SER A 254 -6.61 0.93 4.72
N ASP A 255 -7.75 0.31 4.45
CA ASP A 255 -8.57 0.68 3.29
C ASP A 255 -9.13 2.11 3.45
N GLY A 256 -9.51 2.74 2.34
CA GLY A 256 -9.91 4.14 2.31
C GLY A 256 -11.09 4.47 3.23
N GLY A 257 -10.87 5.37 4.21
CA GLY A 257 -11.90 5.77 5.17
C GLY A 257 -12.21 4.73 6.26
N ALA A 258 -11.44 3.64 6.37
CA ALA A 258 -11.74 2.55 7.31
C ALA A 258 -11.72 2.98 8.77
N MET A 259 -10.87 3.93 9.16
CA MET A 259 -10.85 4.48 10.52
C MET A 259 -12.19 5.17 10.85
N GLY A 260 -12.70 5.96 9.90
CA GLY A 260 -14.00 6.61 10.03
C GLY A 260 -15.17 5.63 10.14
N LEU A 261 -15.11 4.51 9.41
CA LEU A 261 -16.16 3.48 9.43
C LEU A 261 -16.29 2.77 10.77
N VAL A 262 -15.23 2.62 11.56
CA VAL A 262 -15.28 2.01 12.90
C VAL A 262 -16.24 2.76 13.80
N VAL A 263 -16.23 4.09 13.72
CA VAL A 263 -17.14 4.96 14.49
C VAL A 263 -18.51 5.07 13.81
N ASN A 264 -18.52 5.40 12.51
CA ASN A 264 -19.72 5.86 11.82
C ASN A 264 -20.66 4.72 11.34
N LEU A 265 -20.12 3.52 11.06
CA LEU A 265 -20.92 2.39 10.56
C LEU A 265 -20.87 1.17 11.47
N HIS A 266 -19.70 0.81 11.98
CA HIS A 266 -19.59 -0.29 12.93
C HIS A 266 -20.14 0.08 14.32
N HIS A 267 -20.14 1.38 14.65
CA HIS A 267 -20.50 1.92 15.97
C HIS A 267 -19.78 1.19 17.12
N TYR A 268 -18.50 0.85 16.86
CA TYR A 268 -17.70 0.05 17.80
C TYR A 268 -17.04 0.92 18.87
N PHE A 269 -16.47 2.05 18.46
CA PHE A 269 -15.96 3.08 19.35
C PHE A 269 -16.79 4.37 19.24
N GLY A 270 -16.74 5.19 20.27
CA GLY A 270 -17.39 6.50 20.29
C GLY A 270 -16.57 7.60 19.61
N GLN A 271 -15.26 7.40 19.49
CA GLN A 271 -14.34 8.43 19.00
C GLN A 271 -13.25 7.82 18.10
N HIS A 272 -12.72 8.64 17.18
CA HIS A 272 -11.64 8.22 16.29
C HIS A 272 -10.31 8.00 17.01
N ALA A 273 -10.09 8.68 18.15
CA ALA A 273 -8.91 8.49 18.99
C ALA A 273 -8.75 7.04 19.49
N GLU A 274 -9.85 6.40 19.88
CA GLU A 274 -9.85 4.99 20.30
C GLU A 274 -9.52 4.08 19.10
N THR A 275 -10.05 4.43 17.93
CA THR A 275 -9.82 3.65 16.70
C THR A 275 -8.35 3.67 16.30
N ILE A 276 -7.73 4.85 16.18
CA ILE A 276 -6.34 4.95 15.72
C ILE A 276 -5.37 4.31 16.70
N ALA A 277 -5.56 4.52 18.01
CA ALA A 277 -4.71 3.91 19.03
C ALA A 277 -4.78 2.37 18.99
N THR A 278 -5.98 1.81 18.77
CA THR A 278 -6.18 0.36 18.68
C THR A 278 -5.64 -0.20 17.38
N ALA A 279 -5.85 0.49 16.24
CA ALA A 279 -5.37 0.06 14.93
C ALA A 279 -3.83 0.02 14.86
N LEU A 280 -3.14 1.06 15.35
CA LEU A 280 -1.68 1.08 15.42
C LEU A 280 -1.14 -0.04 16.30
N LYS A 281 -1.78 -0.33 17.45
CA LYS A 281 -1.41 -1.46 18.32
C LYS A 281 -1.69 -2.82 17.69
N ALA A 282 -2.72 -2.93 16.86
CA ALA A 282 -2.98 -4.13 16.07
C ALA A 282 -1.94 -4.36 14.96
N GLY A 283 -1.17 -3.32 14.58
CA GLY A 283 -0.09 -3.43 13.60
C GLY A 283 -0.36 -2.72 12.26
N VAL A 284 -1.46 -1.99 12.14
CA VAL A 284 -1.68 -1.09 10.99
C VAL A 284 -0.71 0.08 11.12
N ASP A 285 -0.03 0.44 10.04
CA ASP A 285 1.04 1.44 10.08
C ASP A 285 0.58 2.81 9.56
N ALA A 286 -0.42 2.84 8.68
CA ALA A 286 -0.92 4.11 8.16
C ALA A 286 -2.42 4.04 7.85
N MET A 287 -3.10 5.17 8.08
CA MET A 287 -4.53 5.31 7.82
C MET A 287 -4.77 5.98 6.47
N SER A 288 -5.61 5.36 5.62
CA SER A 288 -6.02 5.91 4.32
C SER A 288 -7.32 6.72 4.45
N ASP A 289 -7.39 7.55 5.48
CA ASP A 289 -8.46 8.50 5.78
C ASP A 289 -7.98 9.94 5.52
N ASP A 290 -8.84 10.93 5.70
CA ASP A 290 -8.45 12.33 5.61
C ASP A 290 -7.28 12.62 6.56
N PRO A 291 -6.13 13.13 6.07
CA PRO A 291 -4.93 13.31 6.90
C PRO A 291 -5.15 14.21 8.13
N ARG A 292 -6.04 15.21 8.03
CA ARG A 292 -6.34 16.09 9.16
C ARG A 292 -7.15 15.35 10.23
N MET A 293 -8.09 14.50 9.81
CA MET A 293 -8.85 13.65 10.73
C MET A 293 -7.92 12.64 11.42
N VAL A 294 -6.98 12.04 10.69
CA VAL A 294 -5.99 11.11 11.24
C VAL A 294 -5.11 11.81 12.28
N GLU A 295 -4.55 12.98 11.94
CA GLU A 295 -3.69 13.76 12.84
C GLU A 295 -4.45 14.18 14.11
N GLN A 296 -5.68 14.68 13.98
CA GLN A 296 -6.50 15.08 15.12
C GLN A 296 -6.80 13.87 16.03
N ALA A 297 -7.22 12.74 15.47
CA ALA A 297 -7.50 11.53 16.23
C ALA A 297 -6.26 11.00 16.97
N ALA A 298 -5.09 11.06 16.31
CA ALA A 298 -3.82 10.66 16.91
C ALA A 298 -3.42 11.60 18.05
N ARG A 299 -3.60 12.91 17.89
CA ARG A 299 -3.35 13.91 18.92
C ARG A 299 -4.19 13.66 20.18
N GLU A 300 -5.50 13.50 19.99
CA GLU A 300 -6.43 13.18 21.08
C GLU A 300 -6.04 11.88 21.79
N ALA A 301 -5.67 10.84 21.03
CA ALA A 301 -5.22 9.58 21.60
C ALA A 301 -3.90 9.71 22.38
N TYR A 302 -2.98 10.54 21.90
CA TYR A 302 -1.71 10.84 22.58
C TYR A 302 -1.92 11.62 23.88
N GLU A 303 -2.76 12.65 23.85
CA GLU A 303 -3.13 13.44 25.04
C GLU A 303 -3.85 12.60 26.11
N LEU A 304 -4.68 11.65 25.69
CA LEU A 304 -5.33 10.67 26.57
C LEU A 304 -4.37 9.58 27.08
N GLY A 305 -3.14 9.52 26.58
CA GLY A 305 -2.16 8.49 26.93
C GLY A 305 -2.47 7.10 26.40
N THR A 306 -3.45 6.96 25.49
CA THR A 306 -3.82 5.70 24.83
C THR A 306 -2.95 5.38 23.65
N LEU A 307 -2.33 6.37 23.02
CA LEU A 307 -1.29 6.25 21.98
C LEU A 307 0.03 6.75 22.58
N LYS A 308 1.11 6.00 22.35
CA LYS A 308 2.45 6.36 22.81
C LYS A 308 3.36 6.67 21.64
N GLU A 309 4.46 7.37 21.93
CA GLU A 309 5.47 7.72 20.91
C GLU A 309 6.07 6.47 20.27
N GLU A 310 6.30 5.40 21.04
CA GLU A 310 6.83 4.14 20.53
C GLU A 310 5.87 3.46 19.53
N ASP A 311 4.56 3.65 19.68
CA ASP A 311 3.56 3.14 18.72
C ASP A 311 3.65 3.89 17.39
N MET A 312 3.85 5.21 17.42
CA MET A 312 4.06 6.05 16.25
C MET A 312 5.39 5.73 15.56
N ASP A 313 6.47 5.63 16.33
CA ASP A 313 7.81 5.32 15.80
C ASP A 313 7.83 3.98 15.05
N ARG A 314 7.18 2.96 15.59
CA ARG A 314 7.06 1.66 14.92
C ARG A 314 6.34 1.79 13.57
N SER A 315 5.23 2.50 13.53
CA SER A 315 4.43 2.70 12.33
C SER A 315 5.19 3.49 11.26
N ILE A 316 5.79 4.62 11.66
CA ILE A 316 6.59 5.47 10.77
C ILE A 316 7.77 4.69 10.21
N ARG A 317 8.45 3.89 11.03
CA ARG A 317 9.57 3.02 10.62
C ARG A 317 9.15 2.09 9.48
N CYS A 318 8.07 1.33 9.64
CA CYS A 318 7.58 0.41 8.62
C CYS A 318 7.29 1.12 7.29
N MET A 319 6.66 2.28 7.33
CA MET A 319 6.36 3.08 6.13
C MET A 319 7.63 3.67 5.50
N MET A 320 8.60 4.10 6.31
CA MET A 320 9.86 4.69 5.81
C MET A 320 10.78 3.63 5.20
N GLU A 321 10.82 2.41 5.72
CA GLU A 321 11.56 1.31 5.10
C GLU A 321 11.13 1.10 3.64
N THR A 322 9.82 1.04 3.37
CA THR A 322 9.31 0.94 2.00
C THR A 322 9.69 2.16 1.14
N LYS A 323 9.60 3.38 1.68
CA LYS A 323 9.96 4.61 0.94
C LYS A 323 11.45 4.64 0.59
N LEU A 324 12.32 4.19 1.48
CA LEU A 324 13.75 4.08 1.20
C LEU A 324 14.04 2.99 0.13
N ARG A 325 13.38 1.85 0.20
CA ARG A 325 13.46 0.82 -0.84
C ARG A 325 12.94 1.29 -2.21
N LEU A 326 11.98 2.18 -2.23
CA LEU A 326 11.54 2.85 -3.46
C LEU A 326 12.56 3.88 -3.98
N GLY A 327 13.57 4.23 -3.21
CA GLY A 327 14.63 5.17 -3.59
C GLY A 327 14.16 6.63 -3.64
N VAL A 328 12.97 6.95 -3.12
CA VAL A 328 12.39 8.31 -3.21
C VAL A 328 13.17 9.38 -2.44
N TYR A 329 14.07 8.95 -1.54
CA TYR A 329 14.94 9.81 -0.76
C TYR A 329 16.43 9.60 -1.07
N ASP A 330 16.75 8.88 -2.15
CA ASP A 330 18.12 8.69 -2.57
C ASP A 330 18.53 9.74 -3.62
N ARG A 331 19.83 9.82 -3.90
CA ARG A 331 20.34 10.70 -4.96
C ARG A 331 19.93 10.15 -6.32
N GLU A 332 19.73 11.05 -7.27
CA GLU A 332 19.48 10.70 -8.65
C GLU A 332 20.47 9.65 -9.17
N ASN A 333 19.98 8.71 -9.97
CA ASN A 333 20.74 7.63 -10.61
C ASN A 333 21.24 6.49 -9.68
N LEU A 334 20.90 6.45 -8.39
CA LEU A 334 21.22 5.31 -7.56
C LEU A 334 20.23 4.15 -7.77
N ASN A 335 18.95 4.47 -7.97
CA ASN A 335 17.93 3.47 -8.23
C ASN A 335 17.95 3.07 -9.71
N PRO A 336 18.18 1.80 -10.07
CA PRO A 336 18.23 1.37 -11.47
C PRO A 336 16.91 1.56 -12.23
N TYR A 337 15.80 1.61 -11.51
CA TYR A 337 14.46 1.80 -12.10
C TYR A 337 14.09 3.25 -12.40
N ASP A 338 14.92 4.24 -12.05
CA ASP A 338 14.68 5.64 -12.38
C ASP A 338 15.08 6.01 -13.82
N ARG A 339 15.65 5.07 -14.57
CA ARG A 339 16.04 5.25 -15.98
C ARG A 339 14.85 5.03 -16.93
N VAL A 340 13.72 5.63 -16.62
CA VAL A 340 12.50 5.56 -17.44
C VAL A 340 12.25 6.89 -18.14
N THR A 341 11.54 6.84 -19.26
CA THR A 341 11.18 8.00 -20.08
C THR A 341 9.70 7.96 -20.45
N GLU A 342 9.19 9.04 -21.05
CA GLU A 342 7.81 9.06 -21.55
C GLU A 342 7.53 8.00 -22.65
N ASP A 343 8.58 7.54 -23.37
CA ASP A 343 8.46 6.49 -24.39
C ASP A 343 8.18 5.11 -23.79
N ASP A 344 8.33 4.94 -22.48
CA ASP A 344 7.97 3.69 -21.77
C ASP A 344 6.48 3.57 -21.50
N ILE A 345 5.70 4.65 -21.64
CA ILE A 345 4.23 4.63 -21.57
C ILE A 345 3.65 4.06 -22.85
N ASP A 346 2.73 3.09 -22.69
CA ASP A 346 2.01 2.46 -23.82
C ASP A 346 2.97 2.01 -24.93
N SER A 347 4.12 1.46 -24.53
CA SER A 347 5.19 1.05 -25.44
C SER A 347 4.76 -0.09 -26.38
N PRO A 348 5.47 -0.32 -27.50
CA PRO A 348 5.17 -1.46 -28.39
C PRO A 348 5.18 -2.80 -27.64
N LYS A 349 6.11 -2.98 -26.68
CA LYS A 349 6.15 -4.18 -25.83
C LYS A 349 4.90 -4.30 -24.95
N ALA A 350 4.46 -3.20 -24.37
CA ALA A 350 3.26 -3.18 -23.53
C ALA A 350 2.00 -3.57 -24.33
N ARG A 351 1.86 -3.05 -25.56
CA ARG A 351 0.74 -3.39 -26.46
C ARG A 351 0.77 -4.84 -26.90
N GLU A 352 1.94 -5.42 -27.14
CA GLU A 352 2.08 -6.84 -27.50
C GLU A 352 1.64 -7.73 -26.32
N ILE A 353 2.13 -7.47 -25.10
CA ILE A 353 1.72 -8.20 -23.89
C ILE A 353 0.21 -8.07 -23.67
N CYS A 354 -0.34 -6.86 -23.82
CA CYS A 354 -1.78 -6.64 -23.70
C CYS A 354 -2.59 -7.49 -24.72
N LYS A 355 -2.11 -7.57 -25.96
CA LYS A 355 -2.73 -8.39 -27.00
C LYS A 355 -2.66 -9.89 -26.69
N GLU A 356 -1.53 -10.37 -26.15
CA GLU A 356 -1.36 -11.77 -25.79
C GLU A 356 -2.24 -12.19 -24.60
N LEU A 357 -2.49 -11.25 -23.66
CA LEU A 357 -3.36 -11.46 -22.51
C LEU A 357 -4.85 -11.34 -22.84
N SER A 358 -5.22 -10.81 -24.01
CA SER A 358 -6.62 -10.63 -24.45
C SER A 358 -7.09 -11.78 -25.31
#